data_67cf7b13194612c49da7c377f459e28b
#
_entry.id   67cf7b13194612c49da7c377f459e28b
#
_cell.length_a   1.000
_cell.length_b   1.000
_cell.length_c   1.000
_cell.angle_alpha   90.00
_cell.angle_beta   90.00
_cell.angle_gamma   90.00
#
_symmetry.space_group_name_H-M   'P 1'
#
loop_
_entity.id
_entity.type
_entity.pdbx_description
1 polymer ?
#
loop_
_entity_poly.entity_id
_entity_poly.type
_entity_poly.pdbx_seq_one_letter_code
_entity_poly.pdbx_strand_id
1 'polypeptide(L)'
;MSHLEIHQSIDLRMVQGAEVFTDGQTNSSGEFVAWLAHKDGAAPGPIDLLMFADIMPPPIFTLYGAYGWVPTVELTVQVRSKPTAGPLLARHTTRQVTRGVAETDTEIWDSKGDLVAMARQTYKVRMPKAD
;
A
#
# COMPACT_ATOMS: atom_id res chain seq x y z
N MET A 1 2.33 16.38 -11.09
CA MET A 1 3.32 15.91 -10.11
C MET A 1 3.81 14.53 -10.51
N SER A 2 5.10 14.31 -10.60
CA SER A 2 5.66 13.01 -10.95
C SER A 2 5.49 12.03 -9.77
N HIS A 3 5.55 10.74 -10.07
CA HIS A 3 5.49 9.69 -9.06
C HIS A 3 6.61 9.86 -8.00
N LEU A 4 7.81 10.26 -8.44
CA LEU A 4 8.93 10.53 -7.53
C LEU A 4 8.66 11.69 -6.59
N GLU A 5 8.01 12.75 -7.07
CA GLU A 5 7.67 13.90 -6.23
C GLU A 5 6.65 13.53 -5.16
N ILE A 6 5.67 12.68 -5.48
CA ILE A 6 4.70 12.17 -4.49
C ILE A 6 5.42 11.41 -3.40
N HIS A 7 6.31 10.48 -3.76
CA HIS A 7 7.09 9.71 -2.79
C HIS A 7 8.02 10.57 -1.94
N GLN A 8 8.56 11.66 -2.51
CA GLN A 8 9.42 12.59 -1.77
C GLN A 8 8.67 13.41 -0.74
N SER A 9 7.36 13.64 -0.93
CA SER A 9 6.55 14.46 -0.02
C SER A 9 5.92 13.64 1.11
N ILE A 10 6.03 12.31 1.08
CA ILE A 10 5.40 11.42 2.02
C ILE A 10 6.45 10.64 2.81
N ASP A 11 6.26 10.61 4.12
CA ASP A 11 7.04 9.77 5.04
C ASP A 11 6.31 8.44 5.17
N LEU A 12 6.93 7.38 4.65
CA LEU A 12 6.40 6.02 4.71
C LEU A 12 7.34 5.17 5.56
N ARG A 13 6.84 4.67 6.69
CA ARG A 13 7.63 3.85 7.61
C ARG A 13 7.02 2.46 7.72
N MET A 14 7.71 1.48 7.14
CA MET A 14 7.26 0.10 7.13
C MET A 14 7.29 -0.49 8.54
N VAL A 15 6.18 -1.11 8.94
CA VAL A 15 6.07 -1.88 10.18
C VAL A 15 6.24 -3.37 9.88
N GLN A 16 5.70 -3.83 8.75
CA GLN A 16 5.73 -5.24 8.36
C GLN A 16 5.93 -5.35 6.85
N GLY A 17 6.81 -6.24 6.43
CA GLY A 17 7.05 -6.55 5.03
C GLY A 17 8.32 -5.92 4.44
N ALA A 18 9.02 -5.08 5.20
CA ALA A 18 10.21 -4.36 4.71
C ALA A 18 11.34 -5.30 4.26
N GLU A 19 11.43 -6.48 4.82
CA GLU A 19 12.49 -7.46 4.55
C GLU A 19 12.55 -7.86 3.07
N VAL A 20 11.44 -7.80 2.35
CA VAL A 20 11.44 -8.13 0.93
C VAL A 20 12.28 -7.16 0.10
N PHE A 21 12.43 -5.93 0.58
CA PHE A 21 13.22 -4.89 -0.10
C PHE A 21 14.68 -4.83 0.37
N THR A 22 14.94 -5.24 1.61
CA THR A 22 16.29 -5.20 2.19
C THR A 22 17.06 -6.49 1.93
N ASP A 23 16.42 -7.64 2.17
CA ASP A 23 17.06 -8.96 2.11
C ASP A 23 16.59 -9.79 0.91
N GLY A 24 15.59 -9.31 0.17
CA GLY A 24 14.97 -10.07 -0.91
C GLY A 24 14.18 -11.28 -0.44
N GLN A 25 13.92 -11.38 0.87
CA GLN A 25 13.24 -12.54 1.44
C GLN A 25 11.74 -12.41 1.37
N THR A 26 11.09 -13.44 0.87
CA THR A 26 9.64 -13.58 0.95
C THR A 26 9.26 -14.09 2.35
N ASN A 27 8.07 -13.72 2.80
CA ASN A 27 7.60 -14.14 4.13
C ASN A 27 6.23 -14.81 4.11
N SER A 28 5.64 -14.96 2.94
CA SER A 28 4.34 -15.62 2.71
C SER A 28 3.15 -14.95 3.43
N SER A 29 3.31 -13.73 3.93
CA SER A 29 2.24 -13.04 4.66
C SER A 29 1.19 -12.44 3.73
N GLY A 30 1.58 -12.01 2.53
CA GLY A 30 0.70 -11.26 1.65
C GLY A 30 0.32 -9.90 2.21
N GLU A 31 1.11 -9.34 3.14
CA GLU A 31 0.73 -8.16 3.89
C GLU A 31 1.86 -7.16 4.04
N PHE A 32 1.56 -5.88 3.79
CA PHE A 32 2.38 -4.76 4.18
C PHE A 32 1.63 -3.91 5.19
N VAL A 33 2.32 -3.46 6.22
CA VAL A 33 1.81 -2.49 7.20
C VAL A 33 2.80 -1.36 7.29
N ALA A 34 2.29 -0.12 7.24
CA ALA A 34 3.15 1.06 7.31
C ALA A 34 2.44 2.22 7.98
N TRP A 35 3.23 3.10 8.58
CA TRP A 35 2.81 4.43 8.97
C TRP A 35 3.02 5.38 7.81
N LEU A 36 2.04 6.24 7.55
CA LEU A 36 2.05 7.23 6.46
C LEU A 36 1.80 8.61 7.03
N ALA A 37 2.59 9.58 6.61
CA ALA A 37 2.43 10.98 7.01
C ALA A 37 2.99 11.91 5.95
N HIS A 38 2.54 13.16 5.92
CA HIS A 38 3.19 14.18 5.13
C HIS A 38 4.52 14.56 5.79
N LYS A 39 5.59 14.69 5.00
CA LYS A 39 6.92 15.04 5.51
C LYS A 39 6.96 16.41 6.17
N ASP A 40 6.12 17.34 5.72
CA ASP A 40 6.02 18.70 6.26
C ASP A 40 5.18 18.78 7.52
N GLY A 41 4.64 17.65 7.99
CA GLY A 41 3.79 17.62 9.18
C GLY A 41 2.35 18.06 8.96
N ALA A 42 1.94 18.29 7.70
CA ALA A 42 0.57 18.68 7.41
C ALA A 42 -0.41 17.59 7.85
N ALA A 43 -1.57 18.00 8.38
CA ALA A 43 -2.62 17.08 8.75
C ALA A 43 -3.21 16.42 7.49
N PRO A 44 -3.46 15.09 7.52
CA PRO A 44 -4.07 14.43 6.37
C PRO A 44 -5.53 14.87 6.20
N GLY A 45 -5.93 15.08 4.95
CA GLY A 45 -7.31 15.35 4.59
C GLY A 45 -7.96 14.16 3.89
N PRO A 46 -9.28 14.21 3.63
CA PRO A 46 -9.98 13.11 2.98
C PRO A 46 -9.44 12.77 1.58
N ILE A 47 -8.98 13.76 0.82
CA ILE A 47 -8.42 13.54 -0.51
C ILE A 47 -7.07 12.81 -0.43
N ASP A 48 -6.28 13.07 0.61
CA ASP A 48 -5.01 12.37 0.82
C ASP A 48 -5.20 10.86 0.96
N LEU A 49 -6.35 10.42 1.45
CA LEU A 49 -6.63 8.99 1.62
C LEU A 49 -6.66 8.25 0.28
N LEU A 50 -7.04 8.93 -0.80
CA LEU A 50 -7.00 8.34 -2.14
C LEU A 50 -5.56 8.01 -2.57
N MET A 51 -4.64 8.93 -2.30
CA MET A 51 -3.22 8.75 -2.59
C MET A 51 -2.59 7.70 -1.67
N PHE A 52 -2.90 7.76 -0.38
CA PHE A 52 -2.34 6.82 0.59
C PHE A 52 -2.83 5.39 0.35
N ALA A 53 -4.02 5.22 -0.23
CA ALA A 53 -4.51 3.90 -0.60
C ALA A 53 -3.71 3.26 -1.74
N ASP A 54 -2.99 4.06 -2.53
CA ASP A 54 -2.26 3.60 -3.72
C ASP A 54 -0.74 3.63 -3.56
N ILE A 55 -0.22 4.30 -2.53
CA ILE A 55 1.22 4.59 -2.44
C ILE A 55 2.06 3.41 -1.99
N MET A 56 1.47 2.45 -1.29
CA MET A 56 2.22 1.31 -0.76
C MET A 56 2.57 0.32 -1.87
N PRO A 57 3.70 -0.39 -1.73
CA PRO A 57 4.05 -1.42 -2.71
C PRO A 57 3.02 -2.55 -2.70
N PRO A 58 2.86 -3.27 -3.83
CA PRO A 58 1.93 -4.39 -3.90
C PRO A 58 2.29 -5.49 -2.90
N PRO A 59 1.36 -5.94 -2.04
CA PRO A 59 1.63 -6.96 -1.03
C PRO A 59 2.04 -8.31 -1.61
N ILE A 60 1.77 -8.54 -2.88
CA ILE A 60 2.23 -9.75 -3.58
C ILE A 60 3.75 -9.89 -3.53
N PHE A 61 4.49 -8.80 -3.35
CA PHE A 61 5.95 -8.84 -3.23
C PHE A 61 6.39 -9.65 -1.99
N THR A 62 5.57 -9.74 -0.95
CA THR A 62 5.89 -10.59 0.21
C THR A 62 5.86 -12.07 -0.13
N LEU A 63 5.12 -12.44 -1.17
CA LEU A 63 4.95 -13.83 -1.59
C LEU A 63 5.99 -14.25 -2.64
N TYR A 64 6.35 -13.35 -3.54
CA TYR A 64 7.16 -13.68 -4.72
C TYR A 64 8.42 -12.84 -4.88
N GLY A 65 8.64 -11.85 -3.99
CA GLY A 65 9.76 -10.92 -4.09
C GLY A 65 9.40 -9.63 -4.81
N ALA A 66 10.24 -8.61 -4.66
CA ALA A 66 10.00 -7.26 -5.18
C ALA A 66 10.48 -7.13 -6.63
N TYR A 67 10.06 -8.01 -7.49
CA TYR A 67 10.38 -8.00 -8.91
C TYR A 67 9.16 -8.38 -9.74
N GLY A 68 9.22 -8.08 -11.02
CA GLY A 68 8.09 -8.22 -11.91
C GLY A 68 7.36 -6.91 -12.09
N TRP A 69 6.33 -6.92 -12.90
CA TRP A 69 5.53 -5.75 -13.19
C TRP A 69 4.09 -5.99 -12.74
N VAL A 70 3.57 -5.11 -11.89
CA VAL A 70 2.27 -5.27 -11.26
C VAL A 70 1.45 -3.99 -11.46
N PRO A 71 1.00 -3.72 -12.70
CA PRO A 71 0.20 -2.52 -12.95
C PRO A 71 -1.20 -2.64 -12.37
N THR A 72 -1.71 -1.52 -11.87
CA THR A 72 -3.09 -1.41 -11.41
C THR A 72 -4.06 -1.46 -12.59
N VAL A 73 -5.08 -2.29 -12.47
CA VAL A 73 -6.18 -2.34 -13.43
C VAL A 73 -7.35 -1.49 -12.95
N GLU A 74 -7.65 -1.56 -11.65
CA GLU A 74 -8.77 -0.85 -11.05
C GLU A 74 -8.48 -0.60 -9.57
N LEU A 75 -8.89 0.57 -9.08
CA LEU A 75 -8.79 0.93 -7.67
C LEU A 75 -10.09 1.60 -7.24
N THR A 76 -10.73 1.05 -6.24
CA THR A 76 -11.92 1.64 -5.61
C THR A 76 -11.60 2.00 -4.17
N VAL A 77 -11.83 3.25 -3.80
CA VAL A 77 -11.56 3.76 -2.46
C VAL A 77 -12.85 4.26 -1.83
N GLN A 78 -13.12 3.82 -0.60
CA GLN A 78 -14.19 4.35 0.22
C GLN A 78 -13.59 5.21 1.32
N VAL A 79 -13.83 6.51 1.26
CA VAL A 79 -13.47 7.43 2.35
C VAL A 79 -14.61 7.36 3.36
N ARG A 80 -14.31 6.86 4.57
CA ARG A 80 -15.31 6.61 5.60
C ARG A 80 -15.50 7.80 6.53
N SER A 81 -14.41 8.51 6.82
CA SER A 81 -14.47 9.70 7.68
C SER A 81 -13.24 10.58 7.47
N LYS A 82 -13.34 11.83 7.92
CA LYS A 82 -12.22 12.75 7.92
C LYS A 82 -11.20 12.28 8.97
N PRO A 83 -9.93 12.08 8.60
CA PRO A 83 -8.93 11.63 9.56
C PRO A 83 -8.59 12.73 10.56
N THR A 84 -8.26 12.31 11.78
CA THR A 84 -7.67 13.19 12.80
C THR A 84 -6.22 13.51 12.41
N ALA A 85 -5.71 14.65 12.85
CA ALA A 85 -4.31 15.01 12.62
C ALA A 85 -3.36 13.95 13.19
N GLY A 86 -2.24 13.75 12.51
CA GLY A 86 -1.24 12.77 12.90
C GLY A 86 -1.05 11.68 11.83
N PRO A 87 -0.12 10.75 12.06
CA PRO A 87 0.15 9.69 11.08
C PRO A 87 -1.02 8.73 10.93
N LEU A 88 -1.11 8.14 9.74
CA LEU A 88 -2.10 7.12 9.40
C LEU A 88 -1.42 5.76 9.41
N LEU A 89 -2.13 4.74 9.90
CA LEU A 89 -1.67 3.35 9.81
C LEU A 89 -2.40 2.68 8.66
N ALA A 90 -1.65 2.15 7.71
CA ALA A 90 -2.21 1.46 6.55
C ALA A 90 -1.80 0.00 6.53
N ARG A 91 -2.75 -0.87 6.23
CA ARG A 91 -2.51 -2.29 6.00
C ARG A 91 -3.00 -2.66 4.62
N HIS A 92 -2.11 -3.27 3.84
CA HIS A 92 -2.41 -3.80 2.52
C HIS A 92 -2.27 -5.32 2.56
N THR A 93 -3.29 -6.03 2.11
CA THR A 93 -3.32 -7.49 2.15
C THR A 93 -3.69 -8.05 0.79
N THR A 94 -2.89 -8.99 0.29
CA THR A 94 -3.25 -9.81 -0.86
C THR A 94 -3.42 -11.26 -0.41
N ARG A 95 -4.45 -11.92 -0.91
CA ARG A 95 -4.73 -13.31 -0.52
C ARG A 95 -4.26 -14.30 -1.55
N GLN A 96 -4.40 -13.95 -2.83
CA GLN A 96 -4.19 -14.94 -3.87
C GLN A 96 -3.91 -14.28 -5.21
N VAL A 97 -3.05 -14.94 -5.99
CA VAL A 97 -2.86 -14.64 -7.40
C VAL A 97 -3.49 -15.76 -8.21
N THR A 98 -4.39 -15.40 -9.12
CA THR A 98 -5.06 -16.35 -9.97
C THR A 98 -4.98 -15.90 -11.42
N ARG A 99 -4.34 -16.70 -12.26
CA ARG A 99 -4.23 -16.45 -13.70
C ARG A 99 -3.70 -15.04 -14.02
N GLY A 100 -2.67 -14.62 -13.28
CA GLY A 100 -2.03 -13.33 -13.50
C GLY A 100 -2.81 -12.12 -12.97
N VAL A 101 -3.79 -12.35 -12.08
CA VAL A 101 -4.56 -11.28 -11.44
C VAL A 101 -4.46 -11.43 -9.93
N ALA A 102 -4.18 -10.33 -9.25
CA ALA A 102 -4.16 -10.28 -7.78
C ALA A 102 -5.02 -9.12 -7.30
N GLU A 103 -5.58 -9.26 -6.11
CA GLU A 103 -6.34 -8.23 -5.43
C GLU A 103 -5.60 -7.80 -4.17
N THR A 104 -5.72 -6.50 -3.85
CA THR A 104 -5.23 -5.96 -2.59
C THR A 104 -6.36 -5.27 -1.87
N ASP A 105 -6.60 -5.67 -0.64
CA ASP A 105 -7.49 -4.97 0.27
C ASP A 105 -6.66 -4.05 1.16
N THR A 106 -7.12 -2.81 1.31
CA THR A 106 -6.46 -1.78 2.10
C THR A 106 -7.39 -1.30 3.20
N GLU A 107 -6.83 -1.14 4.38
CA GLU A 107 -7.50 -0.49 5.50
C GLU A 107 -6.58 0.61 6.01
N ILE A 108 -7.15 1.80 6.28
CA ILE A 108 -6.39 2.96 6.78
C ILE A 108 -7.07 3.47 8.04
N TRP A 109 -6.30 3.55 9.12
CA TRP A 109 -6.74 4.08 10.42
C TRP A 109 -6.02 5.38 10.73
N ASP A 110 -6.72 6.31 11.39
CA ASP A 110 -6.11 7.56 11.85
C ASP A 110 -5.41 7.37 13.21
N SER A 111 -4.84 8.46 13.72
CA SER A 111 -4.08 8.43 14.97
C SER A 111 -4.94 8.13 16.20
N LYS A 112 -6.26 8.22 16.09
CA LYS A 112 -7.18 7.81 17.15
C LYS A 112 -7.59 6.34 17.04
N GLY A 113 -7.20 5.66 15.97
CA GLY A 113 -7.58 4.28 15.73
C GLY A 113 -8.92 4.10 15.02
N ASP A 114 -9.49 5.17 14.48
CA ASP A 114 -10.71 5.10 13.68
C ASP A 114 -10.39 4.65 12.25
N LEU A 115 -11.22 3.76 11.70
CA LEU A 115 -11.10 3.35 10.31
C LEU A 115 -11.61 4.48 9.41
N VAL A 116 -10.72 5.14 8.70
CA VAL A 116 -11.05 6.32 7.91
C VAL A 116 -11.19 6.03 6.42
N ALA A 117 -10.59 4.94 5.93
CA ALA A 117 -10.73 4.54 4.53
C ALA A 117 -10.54 3.04 4.36
N MET A 118 -11.18 2.51 3.32
CA MET A 118 -10.99 1.16 2.82
C MET A 118 -10.83 1.23 1.31
N ALA A 119 -10.05 0.32 0.75
CA ALA A 119 -9.86 0.26 -0.68
C ALA A 119 -9.72 -1.17 -1.15
N ARG A 120 -10.09 -1.41 -2.40
CA ARG A 120 -9.76 -2.65 -3.11
C ARG A 120 -9.12 -2.29 -4.43
N GLN A 121 -8.01 -2.94 -4.74
CA GLN A 121 -7.27 -2.73 -5.95
C GLN A 121 -7.08 -4.07 -6.66
N THR A 122 -7.24 -4.06 -7.98
CA THR A 122 -6.96 -5.22 -8.81
C THR A 122 -5.71 -4.93 -9.61
N TYR A 123 -4.77 -5.87 -9.59
CA TYR A 123 -3.51 -5.79 -10.33
C TYR A 123 -3.44 -6.87 -11.39
N LYS A 124 -2.78 -6.54 -12.49
CA LYS A 124 -2.26 -7.54 -13.39
C LYS A 124 -0.84 -7.88 -12.97
N VAL A 125 -0.56 -9.16 -12.81
CA VAL A 125 0.74 -9.62 -12.30
C VAL A 125 1.54 -10.25 -13.42
N ARG A 126 2.71 -9.66 -13.71
CA ARG A 126 3.66 -10.19 -14.70
C ARG A 126 4.96 -10.49 -13.98
N MET A 127 5.11 -11.73 -13.58
CA MET A 127 6.34 -12.18 -12.94
C MET A 127 7.38 -12.54 -13.99
N PRO A 128 8.69 -12.44 -13.67
CA PRO A 128 9.74 -12.95 -14.54
C PRO A 128 9.50 -14.44 -14.82
N LYS A 129 9.78 -14.86 -16.06
CA LYS A 129 9.69 -16.28 -16.40
C LYS A 129 10.74 -17.05 -15.62
N ALA A 130 10.34 -18.21 -15.08
CA ALA A 130 11.28 -19.15 -14.52
C ALA A 130 12.12 -19.75 -15.65
N ASP A 131 13.43 -19.77 -15.46
CA ASP A 131 14.35 -20.38 -16.43
C ASP A 131 14.30 -21.91 -16.36
#